data_c32f5d6774744c37534745f724632ada
#
_entry.id   c32f5d6774744c37534745f724632ada
#
_cell.length_a   1.000
_cell.length_b   1.000
_cell.length_c   1.000
_cell.angle_alpha   90.00
_cell.angle_beta   90.00
_cell.angle_gamma   90.00
#
_symmetry.space_group_name_H-M   'P 1'
#
loop_
_entity.id
_entity.type
_entity.pdbx_description
1 polymer ?
#
loop_
_entity_poly.entity_id
_entity_poly.type
_entity_poly.pdbx_seq_one_letter_code
_entity_poly.pdbx_strand_id
1 'polypeptide(L)'
;SDEYIDSVLTDTQLVDLYKRLWQEPKTPPEYRKLGLDVEVSAQPGHDLLRVQDIMVIGLLYWNQWARPVHFAITIPSNNYTGLLPYMKMMGMTMKVTPQRNPVSDIETLEKNIYDVYAFRGLTDSRVHKDENSRRLLGNYRACVLHLAERYKEVGRDSDIEKLMQWAEDTIYMSWDGYYTASDFLLGIGQKEIAAS
;
A
#
# COMPACT_ATOMS: atom_id res chain seq x y z
N SER A 1 14.80 -10.10 24.80
CA SER A 1 14.74 -9.10 23.73
C SER A 1 16.12 -8.86 23.13
N ASP A 2 17.18 -8.68 23.94
CA ASP A 2 18.55 -8.47 23.46
C ASP A 2 19.12 -9.74 22.82
N GLU A 3 18.80 -10.89 23.39
CA GLU A 3 19.18 -12.21 22.89
C GLU A 3 18.56 -12.52 21.50
N TYR A 4 17.37 -11.99 21.21
CA TYR A 4 16.74 -12.12 19.89
C TYR A 4 17.42 -11.22 18.85
N ILE A 5 17.79 -10.00 19.23
CA ILE A 5 18.51 -9.05 18.37
C ILE A 5 19.92 -9.60 18.07
N ASP A 6 20.61 -10.13 19.07
CA ASP A 6 21.92 -10.75 18.90
C ASP A 6 21.88 -11.99 18.02
N SER A 7 20.83 -12.82 18.11
CA SER A 7 20.66 -14.01 17.26
C SER A 7 20.41 -13.67 15.79
N VAL A 8 19.71 -12.56 15.52
CA VAL A 8 19.45 -12.07 14.15
C VAL A 8 20.69 -11.40 13.58
N LEU A 9 21.44 -10.66 14.39
CA LEU A 9 22.68 -9.96 13.97
C LEU A 9 23.90 -10.88 13.82
N THR A 10 23.90 -12.04 14.45
CA THR A 10 24.98 -13.04 14.34
C THR A 10 24.79 -14.00 13.19
N ASP A 11 23.65 -13.99 12.49
CA ASP A 11 23.48 -14.80 11.29
C ASP A 11 24.46 -14.30 10.20
N THR A 12 25.45 -15.12 9.90
CA THR A 12 26.51 -14.82 8.93
C THR A 12 25.93 -14.43 7.56
N GLN A 13 24.80 -15.03 7.17
CA GLN A 13 24.14 -14.72 5.90
C GLN A 13 23.55 -13.29 5.89
N LEU A 14 22.97 -12.84 7.01
CA LEU A 14 22.48 -11.47 7.17
C LEU A 14 23.61 -10.44 7.15
N VAL A 15 24.69 -10.73 7.85
CA VAL A 15 25.88 -9.86 7.87
C VAL A 15 26.52 -9.78 6.49
N ASP A 16 26.61 -10.89 5.75
CA ASP A 16 27.14 -10.91 4.39
C ASP A 16 26.20 -10.23 3.39
N LEU A 17 24.88 -10.38 3.57
CA LEU A 17 23.88 -9.63 2.80
C LEU A 17 24.04 -8.12 3.06
N TYR A 18 24.16 -7.70 4.32
CA TYR A 18 24.41 -6.33 4.71
C TYR A 18 25.66 -5.75 4.06
N LYS A 19 26.80 -6.45 4.15
CA LYS A 19 28.06 -6.01 3.55
C LYS A 19 27.97 -5.87 2.04
N ARG A 20 27.29 -6.78 1.35
CA ARG A 20 27.10 -6.72 -0.11
C ARG A 20 26.21 -5.56 -0.54
N LEU A 21 25.11 -5.31 0.18
CA LEU A 21 24.22 -4.19 -0.07
C LEU A 21 24.89 -2.84 0.18
N TRP A 22 25.84 -2.79 1.12
CA TRP A 22 26.63 -1.59 1.40
C TRP A 22 27.63 -1.27 0.29
N GLN A 23 28.19 -2.27 -0.36
CA GLN A 23 29.25 -2.11 -1.36
C GLN A 23 28.74 -1.95 -2.78
N GLU A 24 27.53 -2.41 -3.08
CA GLU A 24 26.94 -2.39 -4.42
C GLU A 24 25.49 -1.94 -4.37
N PRO A 25 25.14 -0.72 -4.80
CA PRO A 25 23.77 -0.21 -4.82
C PRO A 25 22.92 -0.82 -5.96
N LYS A 26 23.24 -2.04 -6.41
CA LYS A 26 22.50 -2.79 -7.43
C LYS A 26 21.53 -3.77 -6.80
N THR A 27 20.54 -4.19 -7.57
CA THR A 27 19.58 -5.23 -7.16
C THR A 27 20.31 -6.37 -6.44
N PRO A 28 20.02 -6.62 -5.15
CA PRO A 28 20.69 -7.69 -4.42
C PRO A 28 20.46 -9.03 -5.14
N PRO A 29 21.48 -9.90 -5.25
CA PRO A 29 21.36 -11.20 -5.89
C PRO A 29 20.21 -12.05 -5.34
N GLU A 30 19.87 -11.85 -4.08
CA GLU A 30 18.76 -12.50 -3.39
C GLU A 30 17.40 -12.10 -3.95
N TYR A 31 17.20 -10.84 -4.32
CA TYR A 31 15.98 -10.39 -5.01
C TYR A 31 15.86 -11.00 -6.40
N ARG A 32 16.97 -11.15 -7.12
CA ARG A 32 16.98 -11.82 -8.43
C ARG A 32 16.54 -13.28 -8.33
N LYS A 33 16.95 -13.98 -7.26
CA LYS A 33 16.49 -15.35 -6.99
C LYS A 33 14.97 -15.43 -6.75
N LEU A 34 14.38 -14.34 -6.26
CA LEU A 34 12.93 -14.21 -6.08
C LEU A 34 12.19 -13.74 -7.34
N GLY A 35 12.89 -13.50 -8.44
CA GLY A 35 12.31 -12.94 -9.67
C GLY A 35 12.06 -11.43 -9.60
N LEU A 36 12.60 -10.75 -8.58
CA LEU A 36 12.47 -9.31 -8.40
C LEU A 36 13.67 -8.59 -9.01
N ASP A 37 13.42 -7.67 -9.92
CA ASP A 37 14.40 -6.73 -10.46
C ASP A 37 14.17 -5.36 -9.79
N VAL A 38 14.71 -5.21 -8.59
CA VAL A 38 14.49 -4.04 -7.72
C VAL A 38 15.81 -3.29 -7.56
N GLU A 39 15.81 -2.03 -7.91
CA GLU A 39 16.89 -1.13 -7.48
C GLU A 39 16.62 -0.68 -6.05
N VAL A 40 17.45 -1.13 -5.12
CA VAL A 40 17.45 -0.61 -3.77
C VAL A 40 18.30 0.66 -3.82
N SER A 41 17.64 1.79 -4.03
CA SER A 41 18.32 3.08 -3.96
C SER A 41 18.55 3.48 -2.51
N ALA A 42 19.79 3.83 -2.18
CA ALA A 42 20.07 4.62 -1.00
C ALA A 42 19.23 5.90 -1.02
N GLN A 43 18.83 6.39 0.13
CA GLN A 43 18.07 7.65 0.20
C GLN A 43 18.86 8.79 -0.45
N PRO A 44 18.23 9.75 -1.12
CA PRO A 44 18.90 10.90 -1.66
C PRO A 44 19.75 11.58 -0.58
N GLY A 45 21.08 11.62 -0.77
CA GLY A 45 22.03 12.19 0.18
C GLY A 45 22.64 11.23 1.22
N HIS A 46 22.29 9.94 1.17
CA HIS A 46 22.88 8.90 2.02
C HIS A 46 23.21 7.67 1.18
N ASP A 47 24.46 7.29 1.11
CA ASP A 47 24.93 6.05 0.45
C ASP A 47 24.63 4.79 1.27
N LEU A 48 23.69 4.86 2.23
CA LEU A 48 23.48 3.85 3.23
C LEU A 48 22.07 3.27 3.15
N LEU A 49 21.97 1.95 3.07
CA LEU A 49 20.73 1.24 3.32
C LEU A 49 20.39 1.29 4.82
N ARG A 50 19.12 1.58 5.11
CA ARG A 50 18.65 1.56 6.50
C ARG A 50 18.49 0.11 6.96
N VAL A 51 18.63 -0.12 8.27
CA VAL A 51 18.39 -1.45 8.88
C VAL A 51 17.03 -2.04 8.49
N GLN A 52 15.99 -1.20 8.45
CA GLN A 52 14.64 -1.60 8.04
C GLN A 52 14.58 -2.11 6.58
N ASP A 53 15.34 -1.53 5.66
CA ASP A 53 15.38 -1.98 4.27
C ASP A 53 16.03 -3.37 4.18
N ILE A 54 17.08 -3.58 4.95
CA ILE A 54 17.78 -4.88 5.06
C ILE A 54 16.86 -5.95 5.65
N MET A 55 16.08 -5.60 6.68
CA MET A 55 15.11 -6.51 7.29
C MET A 55 14.02 -6.91 6.29
N VAL A 56 13.50 -5.98 5.50
CA VAL A 56 12.51 -6.26 4.45
C VAL A 56 13.09 -7.21 3.40
N ILE A 57 14.31 -6.95 2.94
CA ILE A 57 15.02 -7.83 1.99
C ILE A 57 15.19 -9.22 2.57
N GLY A 58 15.70 -9.32 3.80
CA GLY A 58 15.89 -10.57 4.51
C GLY A 58 14.59 -11.36 4.66
N LEU A 59 13.49 -10.67 5.06
CA LEU A 59 12.18 -11.28 5.21
C LEU A 59 11.70 -11.90 3.89
N LEU A 60 11.80 -11.17 2.78
CA LEU A 60 11.41 -11.67 1.46
C LEU A 60 12.29 -12.85 1.04
N TYR A 61 13.59 -12.74 1.24
CA TYR A 61 14.55 -13.79 0.91
C TYR A 61 14.26 -15.11 1.64
N TRP A 62 14.02 -15.08 2.95
CA TRP A 62 13.71 -16.29 3.70
C TRP A 62 12.29 -16.79 3.50
N ASN A 63 11.35 -15.88 3.24
CA ASN A 63 9.97 -16.27 2.98
C ASN A 63 9.79 -16.99 1.65
N GLN A 64 10.58 -16.68 0.62
CA GLN A 64 10.53 -17.32 -0.72
C GLN A 64 9.09 -17.51 -1.25
N TRP A 65 8.23 -16.53 -1.03
CA TRP A 65 6.80 -16.54 -1.38
C TRP A 65 5.95 -17.61 -0.65
N ALA A 66 6.46 -18.28 0.37
CA ALA A 66 5.72 -19.30 1.13
C ALA A 66 4.51 -18.70 1.87
N ARG A 67 4.59 -17.41 2.23
CA ARG A 67 3.50 -16.65 2.86
C ARG A 67 3.36 -15.29 2.18
N PRO A 68 2.12 -14.74 2.10
CA PRO A 68 1.93 -13.41 1.57
C PRO A 68 2.59 -12.35 2.46
N VAL A 69 3.28 -11.40 1.83
CA VAL A 69 3.91 -10.25 2.50
C VAL A 69 3.12 -9.01 2.15
N HIS A 70 2.73 -8.27 3.18
CA HIS A 70 1.93 -7.05 3.05
C HIS A 70 2.59 -5.89 3.78
N PHE A 71 2.52 -4.72 3.19
CA PHE A 71 2.81 -3.45 3.83
C PHE A 71 1.50 -2.74 4.17
N ALA A 72 1.42 -2.07 5.31
CA ALA A 72 0.29 -1.22 5.61
C ALA A 72 0.26 -0.02 4.66
N ILE A 73 -0.92 0.40 4.21
CA ILE A 73 -1.07 1.57 3.32
C ILE A 73 -0.57 2.87 3.94
N THR A 74 -0.47 2.92 5.28
CA THR A 74 0.03 4.06 6.04
C THR A 74 1.54 4.22 6.01
N ILE A 75 2.27 3.23 5.48
CA ILE A 75 3.73 3.29 5.37
C ILE A 75 4.10 4.25 4.22
N PRO A 76 4.97 5.24 4.46
CA PRO A 76 5.46 6.11 3.40
C PRO A 76 6.14 5.32 2.27
N SER A 77 5.94 5.73 1.02
CA SER A 77 6.45 5.01 -0.16
C SER A 77 7.97 4.85 -0.21
N ASN A 78 8.72 5.78 0.41
CA ASN A 78 10.17 5.67 0.55
C ASN A 78 10.62 4.51 1.46
N ASN A 79 9.70 3.89 2.20
CA ASN A 79 9.96 2.71 3.03
C ASN A 79 9.61 1.38 2.33
N TYR A 80 9.20 1.43 1.07
CA TYR A 80 8.89 0.21 0.30
C TYR A 80 10.14 -0.46 -0.32
N THR A 81 11.33 0.05 -0.05
CA THR A 81 12.60 -0.60 -0.43
C THR A 81 12.66 -0.95 -1.93
N GLY A 82 12.16 -0.04 -2.80
CA GLY A 82 12.09 -0.24 -4.25
C GLY A 82 11.02 -1.25 -4.71
N LEU A 83 10.21 -1.79 -3.82
CA LEU A 83 9.22 -2.83 -4.13
C LEU A 83 7.93 -2.31 -4.76
N LEU A 84 7.71 -0.99 -4.83
CA LEU A 84 6.47 -0.41 -5.34
C LEU A 84 6.01 -1.01 -6.70
N PRO A 85 6.90 -1.24 -7.69
CA PRO A 85 6.51 -1.87 -8.95
C PRO A 85 6.01 -3.31 -8.83
N TYR A 86 6.21 -3.95 -7.68
CA TYR A 86 5.82 -5.33 -7.38
C TYR A 86 4.68 -5.41 -6.36
N MET A 87 4.03 -4.28 -6.08
CA MET A 87 2.97 -4.20 -5.09
C MET A 87 1.62 -3.97 -5.74
N LYS A 88 0.59 -4.59 -5.19
CA LYS A 88 -0.80 -4.30 -5.51
C LYS A 88 -1.60 -3.97 -4.27
N MET A 89 -2.52 -3.04 -4.41
CA MET A 89 -3.41 -2.65 -3.33
C MET A 89 -4.47 -3.72 -3.08
N MET A 90 -4.63 -4.12 -1.82
CA MET A 90 -5.63 -5.09 -1.38
C MET A 90 -6.61 -4.45 -0.37
N GLY A 91 -6.81 -3.14 -0.49
CA GLY A 91 -7.50 -2.31 0.49
C GLY A 91 -6.51 -1.61 1.42
N MET A 92 -6.57 -1.83 2.73
CA MET A 92 -5.69 -1.21 3.73
C MET A 92 -4.24 -1.73 3.72
N THR A 93 -3.90 -2.60 2.77
CA THR A 93 -2.55 -3.15 2.61
C THR A 93 -2.12 -3.19 1.15
N MET A 94 -0.79 -3.08 0.97
CA MET A 94 -0.11 -3.30 -0.30
C MET A 94 0.54 -4.68 -0.27
N LYS A 95 0.06 -5.61 -1.09
CA LYS A 95 0.61 -6.98 -1.19
C LYS A 95 1.79 -7.00 -2.14
N VAL A 96 2.93 -7.53 -1.69
CA VAL A 96 4.08 -7.80 -2.54
C VAL A 96 3.86 -9.06 -3.36
N THR A 97 4.20 -9.03 -4.65
CA THR A 97 4.09 -10.16 -5.58
C THR A 97 5.37 -10.32 -6.38
N PRO A 98 5.65 -11.49 -6.94
CA PRO A 98 6.79 -11.68 -7.85
C PRO A 98 6.54 -11.04 -9.24
N GLN A 99 5.32 -10.68 -9.56
CA GLN A 99 4.94 -10.08 -10.83
C GLN A 99 5.13 -8.56 -10.79
N ARG A 100 5.75 -8.00 -11.82
CA ARG A 100 5.88 -6.55 -11.98
C ARG A 100 4.55 -5.94 -12.45
N ASN A 101 4.20 -4.79 -11.90
CA ASN A 101 2.94 -4.07 -12.14
C ASN A 101 1.71 -4.97 -11.98
N PRO A 102 1.56 -5.61 -10.82
CA PRO A 102 0.44 -6.51 -10.58
C PRO A 102 -0.85 -5.69 -10.47
N VAL A 103 -1.90 -6.24 -11.03
CA VAL A 103 -3.22 -5.60 -11.02
C VAL A 103 -3.96 -6.00 -9.74
N SER A 104 -4.61 -5.04 -9.09
CA SER A 104 -5.45 -5.27 -7.93
C SER A 104 -6.73 -6.02 -8.32
N ASP A 105 -7.08 -7.02 -7.52
CA ASP A 105 -8.26 -7.84 -7.74
C ASP A 105 -9.52 -7.14 -7.23
N ILE A 106 -10.49 -6.91 -8.11
CA ILE A 106 -11.73 -6.20 -7.81
C ILE A 106 -12.54 -6.94 -6.75
N GLU A 107 -12.71 -8.25 -6.87
CA GLU A 107 -13.51 -9.05 -5.91
C GLU A 107 -12.93 -8.95 -4.49
N THR A 108 -11.60 -8.97 -4.38
CA THR A 108 -10.94 -8.81 -3.08
C THR A 108 -11.13 -7.39 -2.52
N LEU A 109 -11.06 -6.37 -3.36
CA LEU A 109 -11.28 -4.98 -2.93
C LEU A 109 -12.74 -4.77 -2.50
N GLU A 110 -13.71 -5.24 -3.29
CA GLU A 110 -15.14 -5.21 -2.96
C GLU A 110 -15.41 -5.89 -1.61
N LYS A 111 -14.94 -7.13 -1.45
CA LYS A 111 -15.06 -7.88 -0.21
C LYS A 111 -14.49 -7.13 0.99
N ASN A 112 -13.30 -6.57 0.85
CA ASN A 112 -12.67 -5.84 1.95
C ASN A 112 -13.45 -4.57 2.30
N ILE A 113 -13.91 -3.82 1.31
CA ILE A 113 -14.60 -2.55 1.50
C ILE A 113 -16.01 -2.77 2.04
N TYR A 114 -16.77 -3.69 1.46
CA TYR A 114 -18.19 -3.86 1.81
C TYR A 114 -18.45 -4.82 2.97
N ASP A 115 -17.62 -5.87 3.14
CA ASP A 115 -17.90 -6.95 4.08
C ASP A 115 -16.95 -7.00 5.27
N VAL A 116 -15.67 -6.63 5.09
CA VAL A 116 -14.63 -6.81 6.11
C VAL A 116 -14.42 -5.56 6.95
N TYR A 117 -14.40 -4.39 6.34
CA TYR A 117 -14.13 -3.15 7.07
C TYR A 117 -15.35 -2.68 7.87
N ALA A 118 -15.10 -2.19 9.07
CA ALA A 118 -16.14 -1.69 9.95
C ALA A 118 -16.14 -0.16 9.97
N PHE A 119 -17.27 0.44 9.59
CA PHE A 119 -17.44 1.89 9.47
C PHE A 119 -18.33 2.49 10.57
N ARG A 120 -18.54 1.75 11.66
CA ARG A 120 -19.46 2.17 12.74
C ARG A 120 -19.12 3.57 13.26
N GLY A 121 -20.11 4.46 13.23
CA GLY A 121 -20.04 5.80 13.80
C GLY A 121 -19.17 6.78 13.01
N LEU A 122 -18.72 6.44 11.81
CA LEU A 122 -17.89 7.35 11.01
C LEU A 122 -18.69 8.56 10.53
N THR A 123 -19.95 8.39 10.17
CA THR A 123 -20.85 9.47 9.72
C THR A 123 -21.64 10.11 10.87
N ASP A 124 -21.63 9.51 12.08
CA ASP A 124 -22.35 10.07 13.23
C ASP A 124 -21.66 11.35 13.71
N SER A 125 -22.37 12.49 13.60
CA SER A 125 -21.90 13.81 14.02
C SER A 125 -21.71 13.94 15.54
N ARG A 126 -22.35 13.07 16.33
CA ARG A 126 -22.21 13.02 17.80
C ARG A 126 -20.90 12.37 18.24
N VAL A 127 -20.28 11.60 17.34
CA VAL A 127 -18.97 10.98 17.59
C VAL A 127 -17.88 11.98 17.21
N HIS A 128 -17.17 12.47 18.22
CA HIS A 128 -16.03 13.37 17.99
C HIS A 128 -14.94 12.65 17.21
N LYS A 129 -14.46 13.28 16.15
CA LYS A 129 -13.33 12.81 15.34
C LYS A 129 -12.23 13.86 15.41
N ASP A 130 -11.16 13.55 16.13
CA ASP A 130 -9.98 14.40 16.18
C ASP A 130 -9.27 14.47 14.81
N GLU A 131 -8.30 15.35 14.69
CA GLU A 131 -7.55 15.55 13.44
C GLU A 131 -6.84 14.26 12.98
N ASN A 132 -6.28 13.50 13.92
CA ASN A 132 -5.59 12.25 13.60
C ASN A 132 -6.57 11.19 13.07
N SER A 133 -7.73 11.04 13.69
CA SER A 133 -8.80 10.16 13.24
C SER A 133 -9.27 10.54 11.83
N ARG A 134 -9.51 11.84 11.56
CA ARG A 134 -9.89 12.32 10.23
C ARG A 134 -8.83 12.02 9.18
N ARG A 135 -7.55 12.18 9.51
CA ARG A 135 -6.44 11.84 8.61
C ARG A 135 -6.41 10.35 8.29
N LEU A 136 -6.64 9.48 9.29
CA LEU A 136 -6.69 8.04 9.08
C LEU A 136 -7.85 7.60 8.18
N LEU A 137 -8.98 8.33 8.21
CA LEU A 137 -10.10 8.06 7.29
C LEU A 137 -9.72 8.29 5.82
N GLY A 138 -8.69 9.09 5.54
CA GLY A 138 -8.13 9.22 4.20
C GLY A 138 -7.69 7.89 3.58
N ASN A 139 -7.28 6.92 4.40
CA ASN A 139 -6.89 5.59 3.90
C ASN A 139 -8.09 4.81 3.37
N TYR A 140 -9.27 4.91 4.01
CA TYR A 140 -10.51 4.29 3.49
C TYR A 140 -10.92 4.92 2.16
N ARG A 141 -10.85 6.26 2.07
CA ARG A 141 -11.12 6.96 0.81
C ARG A 141 -10.17 6.52 -0.30
N ALA A 142 -8.87 6.38 -0.01
CA ALA A 142 -7.91 5.86 -0.98
C ALA A 142 -8.28 4.46 -1.48
N CYS A 143 -8.79 3.58 -0.61
CA CYS A 143 -9.28 2.26 -1.01
C CYS A 143 -10.48 2.37 -1.95
N VAL A 144 -11.44 3.26 -1.65
CA VAL A 144 -12.63 3.50 -2.49
C VAL A 144 -12.23 4.05 -3.86
N LEU A 145 -11.38 5.08 -3.90
CA LEU A 145 -10.92 5.66 -5.15
C LEU A 145 -10.15 4.66 -6.02
N HIS A 146 -9.33 3.83 -5.39
CA HIS A 146 -8.64 2.76 -6.12
C HIS A 146 -9.60 1.71 -6.69
N LEU A 147 -10.67 1.35 -5.96
CA LEU A 147 -11.71 0.47 -6.51
C LEU A 147 -12.46 1.14 -7.67
N ALA A 148 -12.76 2.44 -7.57
CA ALA A 148 -13.37 3.21 -8.67
C ALA A 148 -12.48 3.20 -9.94
N GLU A 149 -11.17 3.39 -9.78
CA GLU A 149 -10.20 3.27 -10.86
C GLU A 149 -10.25 1.89 -11.52
N ARG A 150 -10.26 0.83 -10.70
CA ARG A 150 -10.39 -0.55 -11.19
C ARG A 150 -11.70 -0.80 -11.92
N TYR A 151 -12.82 -0.28 -11.44
CA TYR A 151 -14.10 -0.34 -12.16
C TYR A 151 -14.02 0.35 -13.53
N LYS A 152 -13.41 1.54 -13.57
CA LYS A 152 -13.20 2.27 -14.83
C LYS A 152 -12.40 1.47 -15.85
N GLU A 153 -11.30 0.85 -15.44
CA GLU A 153 -10.45 0.06 -16.31
C GLU A 153 -11.15 -1.14 -16.95
N VAL A 154 -12.17 -1.70 -16.26
CA VAL A 154 -12.96 -2.84 -16.78
C VAL A 154 -14.31 -2.43 -17.35
N GLY A 155 -14.61 -1.13 -17.47
CA GLY A 155 -15.84 -0.61 -18.04
C GLY A 155 -17.08 -0.72 -17.16
N ARG A 156 -16.91 -0.82 -15.83
CA ARG A 156 -18.02 -0.89 -14.84
C ARG A 156 -18.41 0.51 -14.35
N ASP A 157 -18.68 1.44 -15.26
CA ASP A 157 -18.94 2.85 -14.93
C ASP A 157 -20.15 3.04 -13.99
N SER A 158 -21.21 2.27 -14.16
CA SER A 158 -22.40 2.32 -13.28
C SER A 158 -22.10 1.92 -11.83
N ASP A 159 -21.06 1.13 -11.60
CA ASP A 159 -20.69 0.71 -10.26
C ASP A 159 -19.84 1.78 -9.55
N ILE A 160 -19.22 2.68 -10.30
CA ILE A 160 -18.52 3.85 -9.74
C ILE A 160 -19.51 4.77 -9.03
N GLU A 161 -20.63 5.08 -9.66
CA GLU A 161 -21.68 5.91 -9.06
C GLU A 161 -22.22 5.30 -7.76
N LYS A 162 -22.54 4.01 -7.77
CA LYS A 162 -23.01 3.28 -6.57
C LYS A 162 -21.95 3.27 -5.45
N LEU A 163 -20.68 3.08 -5.82
CA LEU A 163 -19.55 3.10 -4.88
C LEU A 163 -19.38 4.47 -4.24
N MET A 164 -19.49 5.56 -5.02
CA MET A 164 -19.39 6.92 -4.51
C MET A 164 -20.54 7.24 -3.56
N GLN A 165 -21.76 6.94 -3.93
CA GLN A 165 -22.93 7.11 -3.07
C GLN A 165 -22.78 6.31 -1.76
N TRP A 166 -22.38 5.06 -1.85
CA TRP A 166 -22.12 4.22 -0.68
C TRP A 166 -21.01 4.83 0.21
N ALA A 167 -19.94 5.37 -0.38
CA ALA A 167 -18.85 5.99 0.37
C ALA A 167 -19.30 7.25 1.10
N GLU A 168 -20.13 8.09 0.49
CA GLU A 168 -20.72 9.26 1.10
C GLU A 168 -21.59 8.90 2.31
N ASP A 169 -22.41 7.87 2.18
CA ASP A 169 -23.30 7.40 3.24
C ASP A 169 -22.56 6.72 4.40
N THR A 170 -21.36 6.19 4.15
CA THR A 170 -20.66 5.27 5.07
C THR A 170 -19.41 5.87 5.68
N ILE A 171 -18.67 6.68 4.91
CA ILE A 171 -17.36 7.22 5.31
C ILE A 171 -17.49 8.72 5.52
N TYR A 172 -17.05 9.22 6.68
CA TYR A 172 -16.98 10.66 6.90
C TYR A 172 -16.12 11.33 5.83
N MET A 173 -16.72 12.28 5.10
CA MET A 173 -16.04 13.10 4.10
C MET A 173 -15.81 14.50 4.66
N SER A 174 -14.55 14.94 4.72
CA SER A 174 -14.20 16.35 4.92
C SER A 174 -14.21 17.09 3.58
N TRP A 175 -14.19 18.42 3.60
CA TRP A 175 -14.06 19.23 2.38
C TRP A 175 -12.90 18.79 1.48
N ASP A 176 -11.73 18.52 2.08
CA ASP A 176 -10.56 18.00 1.36
C ASP A 176 -10.83 16.62 0.74
N GLY A 177 -11.67 15.81 1.40
CA GLY A 177 -12.10 14.51 0.89
C GLY A 177 -12.97 14.62 -0.34
N TYR A 178 -13.96 15.50 -0.34
CA TYR A 178 -14.81 15.77 -1.49
C TYR A 178 -14.00 16.33 -2.66
N TYR A 179 -13.14 17.32 -2.40
CA TYR A 179 -12.26 17.88 -3.43
C TYR A 179 -11.38 16.80 -4.08
N THR A 180 -10.73 15.97 -3.27
CA THR A 180 -9.88 14.89 -3.76
C THR A 180 -10.66 13.86 -4.57
N ALA A 181 -11.87 13.50 -4.13
CA ALA A 181 -12.74 12.57 -4.86
C ALA A 181 -13.20 13.17 -6.19
N SER A 182 -13.64 14.44 -6.21
CA SER A 182 -14.07 15.12 -7.42
C SER A 182 -12.94 15.26 -8.44
N ASP A 183 -11.76 15.68 -8.00
CA ASP A 183 -10.58 15.81 -8.87
C ASP A 183 -10.18 14.45 -9.48
N PHE A 184 -10.19 13.40 -8.68
CA PHE A 184 -9.96 12.03 -9.15
C PHE A 184 -11.00 11.58 -10.19
N LEU A 185 -12.30 11.78 -9.91
CA LEU A 185 -13.39 11.42 -10.83
C LEU A 185 -13.32 12.17 -12.15
N LEU A 186 -12.95 13.46 -12.11
CA LEU A 186 -12.65 14.24 -13.32
C LEU A 186 -11.48 13.63 -14.10
N GLY A 187 -10.43 13.23 -13.41
CA GLY A 187 -9.24 12.61 -14.00
C GLY A 187 -9.55 11.30 -14.75
N ILE A 188 -10.48 10.50 -14.24
CA ILE A 188 -10.93 9.25 -14.91
C ILE A 188 -12.14 9.47 -15.85
N GLY A 189 -12.55 10.70 -16.10
CA GLY A 189 -13.60 11.06 -17.05
C GLY A 189 -15.03 10.94 -16.54
N GLN A 190 -15.26 10.80 -15.23
CA GLN A 190 -16.58 10.71 -14.58
C GLN A 190 -17.11 12.09 -14.16
N LYS A 191 -17.37 12.97 -15.14
CA LYS A 191 -17.71 14.38 -14.91
C LYS A 191 -19.04 14.59 -14.18
N GLU A 192 -20.04 13.76 -14.48
CA GLU A 192 -21.38 13.88 -13.89
C GLU A 192 -21.34 13.54 -12.40
N ILE A 193 -20.64 12.47 -12.03
CA ILE A 193 -20.46 12.06 -10.63
C ILE A 193 -19.62 13.06 -9.85
N ALA A 194 -18.60 13.64 -10.49
CA ALA A 194 -17.74 14.64 -9.85
C ALA A 194 -18.45 15.94 -9.49
N ALA A 195 -19.57 16.25 -10.17
CA ALA A 195 -20.36 17.48 -9.99
C ALA A 195 -21.55 17.32 -9.03
N SER A 196 -21.90 16.08 -8.66
CA SER A 196 -22.97 15.77 -7.71
C SER A 196 -22.48 15.87 -6.26
#